data_88156dd69336825774e6e87896a3afda
#
_entry.id   88156dd69336825774e6e87896a3afda
#
_cell.length_a   1.000
_cell.length_b   1.000
_cell.length_c   1.000
_cell.angle_alpha   90.00
_cell.angle_beta   90.00
_cell.angle_gamma   90.00
#
_symmetry.space_group_name_H-M   'P 1'
#
loop_
_entity.id
_entity.type
_entity.pdbx_description
1 polymer ?
#
loop_
_entity_poly.entity_id
_entity_poly.type
_entity_poly.pdbx_seq_one_letter_code
_entity_poly.pdbx_strand_id
1 'polypeptide(L)'
;VVGAPNNDDGSADAGKVYVFEGSADGMADTASHGQYGEYSGENLGTRLYALGDINGDDFGDVYMAGDEGEARVYHGDASGITGVADQRWSRTDLEVIGDINEDGYDDIRIGEEIKMGSASGEMRLWATTTYLQSVGDFDGDGYTDLAMGNPGWSSDRGRIWIRYGYEADYDVDGFLESEDCDDADATVYPGAEEIVGDGIDNDCDGTETCYADLDGDGFAAADGA
;
A
#
# COMPACT_ATOMS: atom_id res chain seq x y z
N VAL A 1 4.82 -5.40 -18.71
CA VAL A 1 4.69 -4.13 -19.47
C VAL A 1 5.95 -3.83 -20.27
N VAL A 2 5.83 -3.14 -21.41
CA VAL A 2 6.97 -2.76 -22.29
C VAL A 2 6.76 -1.32 -22.75
N GLY A 3 7.77 -0.47 -22.53
CA GLY A 3 7.77 0.93 -22.94
C GLY A 3 8.31 1.14 -24.36
N ALA A 4 7.70 2.08 -25.08
CA ALA A 4 8.12 2.58 -26.40
C ALA A 4 8.10 4.12 -26.37
N PRO A 5 9.08 4.77 -25.72
CA PRO A 5 9.03 6.20 -25.43
C PRO A 5 9.03 7.10 -26.68
N ASN A 6 9.58 6.63 -27.79
CA ASN A 6 9.60 7.37 -29.06
C ASN A 6 8.46 6.96 -30.00
N ASN A 7 7.36 6.40 -29.49
CA ASN A 7 6.21 6.04 -30.30
C ASN A 7 5.40 7.31 -30.66
N ASP A 8 5.08 7.46 -31.97
CA ASP A 8 4.40 8.62 -32.55
C ASP A 8 2.91 8.36 -32.85
N ASP A 9 2.36 7.21 -32.46
CA ASP A 9 0.97 6.83 -32.79
C ASP A 9 -0.08 7.85 -32.25
N GLY A 10 0.21 8.51 -31.13
CA GLY A 10 -0.66 9.55 -30.55
C GLY A 10 -0.26 10.95 -31.01
N SER A 11 0.96 11.34 -30.75
CA SER A 11 1.62 12.57 -31.19
C SER A 11 3.12 12.39 -31.16
N ALA A 12 3.88 13.31 -31.79
CA ALA A 12 5.34 13.18 -31.92
C ALA A 12 6.00 12.98 -30.57
N ASP A 13 6.76 11.88 -30.42
CA ASP A 13 7.48 11.50 -29.21
C ASP A 13 6.57 11.46 -27.93
N ALA A 14 5.28 11.21 -28.09
CA ALA A 14 4.37 11.06 -26.96
C ALA A 14 4.69 9.81 -26.14
N GLY A 15 5.16 8.77 -26.83
CA GLY A 15 5.46 7.49 -26.23
C GLY A 15 4.23 6.60 -26.05
N LYS A 16 4.51 5.33 -25.78
CA LYS A 16 3.48 4.30 -25.56
C LYS A 16 3.98 3.21 -24.62
N VAL A 17 3.09 2.67 -23.82
CA VAL A 17 3.34 1.47 -23.01
C VAL A 17 2.42 0.37 -23.49
N TYR A 18 2.96 -0.81 -23.71
CA TYR A 18 2.24 -2.02 -24.04
C TYR A 18 2.12 -2.94 -22.85
N VAL A 19 0.95 -3.47 -22.60
CA VAL A 19 0.66 -4.47 -21.56
C VAL A 19 0.51 -5.83 -22.22
N PHE A 20 1.24 -6.82 -21.72
CA PHE A 20 1.16 -8.21 -22.15
C PHE A 20 0.75 -9.05 -20.97
N GLU A 21 -0.27 -9.86 -21.13
CA GLU A 21 -0.70 -10.78 -20.10
C GLU A 21 0.21 -11.98 -20.01
N GLY A 22 0.45 -12.43 -18.77
CA GLY A 22 1.12 -13.70 -18.50
C GLY A 22 0.11 -14.85 -18.42
N SER A 23 0.58 -16.05 -18.72
CA SER A 23 -0.17 -17.29 -18.54
C SER A 23 0.76 -18.43 -18.15
N ALA A 24 0.21 -19.62 -17.87
CA ALA A 24 1.01 -20.82 -17.61
C ALA A 24 1.90 -21.21 -18.80
N ASP A 25 1.52 -20.79 -20.01
CA ASP A 25 2.28 -21.06 -21.24
C ASP A 25 3.30 -19.96 -21.57
N GLY A 26 3.38 -18.91 -20.74
CA GLY A 26 4.27 -17.75 -20.89
C GLY A 26 3.52 -16.45 -21.16
N MET A 27 4.25 -15.46 -21.68
CA MET A 27 3.71 -14.16 -22.03
C MET A 27 2.99 -14.21 -23.38
N ALA A 28 1.86 -13.51 -23.50
CA ALA A 28 1.12 -13.39 -24.77
C ALA A 28 1.99 -12.76 -25.88
N ASP A 29 1.82 -13.21 -27.11
CA ASP A 29 2.56 -12.69 -28.29
C ASP A 29 2.04 -11.30 -28.74
N THR A 30 0.87 -10.90 -28.26
CA THR A 30 0.23 -9.61 -28.58
C THR A 30 -0.12 -8.87 -27.31
N ALA A 31 0.08 -7.55 -27.32
CA ALA A 31 -0.34 -6.71 -26.21
C ALA A 31 -1.87 -6.73 -26.06
N SER A 32 -2.35 -6.95 -24.84
CA SER A 32 -3.77 -6.89 -24.50
C SER A 32 -4.26 -5.45 -24.40
N HIS A 33 -3.37 -4.53 -24.01
CA HIS A 33 -3.67 -3.12 -23.82
C HIS A 33 -2.49 -2.24 -24.23
N GLY A 34 -2.75 -0.96 -24.56
CA GLY A 34 -1.73 0.04 -24.83
C GLY A 34 -2.11 1.40 -24.28
N GLN A 35 -1.25 1.95 -23.41
CA GLN A 35 -1.39 3.30 -22.88
C GLN A 35 -0.55 4.29 -23.67
N TYR A 36 -1.12 5.38 -24.13
CA TYR A 36 -0.44 6.43 -24.87
C TYR A 36 -0.06 7.61 -23.98
N GLY A 37 1.04 8.27 -24.35
CA GLY A 37 1.36 9.59 -23.84
C GLY A 37 0.27 10.62 -24.21
N GLU A 38 0.08 11.61 -23.37
CA GLU A 38 -0.99 12.59 -23.48
C GLU A 38 -0.61 13.82 -24.32
N TYR A 39 0.70 14.06 -24.46
CA TYR A 39 1.22 15.19 -25.21
C TYR A 39 2.52 14.88 -25.95
N SER A 40 2.85 15.71 -26.93
CA SER A 40 4.07 15.59 -27.71
C SER A 40 5.31 15.77 -26.85
N GLY A 41 6.28 14.87 -26.97
CA GLY A 41 7.54 14.92 -26.22
C GLY A 41 7.42 14.43 -24.77
N GLU A 42 6.33 13.80 -24.38
CA GLU A 42 6.20 13.19 -23.06
C GLU A 42 7.16 11.99 -22.88
N ASN A 43 7.37 11.22 -23.96
CA ASN A 43 8.17 10.00 -23.95
C ASN A 43 7.66 8.96 -22.92
N LEU A 44 6.34 8.80 -22.78
CA LEU A 44 5.74 7.82 -21.87
C LEU A 44 6.33 6.43 -22.12
N GLY A 45 6.69 5.75 -21.04
CA GLY A 45 7.34 4.43 -21.09
C GLY A 45 8.86 4.49 -20.96
N THR A 46 9.45 5.68 -20.72
CA THR A 46 10.86 5.81 -20.35
C THR A 46 11.14 5.18 -18.99
N ARG A 47 10.19 5.25 -18.07
CA ARG A 47 10.25 4.61 -16.75
C ARG A 47 9.00 3.82 -16.50
N LEU A 48 9.20 2.56 -16.12
CA LEU A 48 8.15 1.59 -15.80
C LEU A 48 8.58 0.82 -14.55
N TYR A 49 7.69 0.74 -13.56
CA TYR A 49 7.89 -0.05 -12.36
C TYR A 49 6.64 -0.88 -12.09
N ALA A 50 6.83 -2.15 -11.74
CA ALA A 50 5.79 -2.91 -11.07
C ALA A 50 5.77 -2.46 -9.60
N LEU A 51 4.62 -2.06 -9.11
CA LEU A 51 4.45 -1.55 -7.75
C LEU A 51 4.11 -2.65 -6.73
N GLY A 52 3.85 -3.87 -7.21
CA GLY A 52 3.20 -4.88 -6.39
C GLY A 52 1.70 -4.61 -6.32
N ASP A 53 1.08 -5.02 -5.26
CA ASP A 53 -0.34 -4.80 -4.96
C ASP A 53 -0.46 -3.69 -3.89
N ILE A 54 -0.56 -2.43 -4.33
CA ILE A 54 -0.62 -1.28 -3.42
C ILE A 54 -2.04 -0.99 -2.90
N ASN A 55 -3.05 -1.73 -3.39
CA ASN A 55 -4.45 -1.57 -3.00
C ASN A 55 -5.09 -2.85 -2.45
N GLY A 56 -4.36 -3.98 -2.37
CA GLY A 56 -4.78 -5.23 -1.77
C GLY A 56 -5.89 -5.97 -2.53
N ASP A 57 -5.93 -5.82 -3.85
CA ASP A 57 -6.95 -6.47 -4.70
C ASP A 57 -6.47 -7.77 -5.37
N ASP A 58 -5.27 -8.24 -5.00
CA ASP A 58 -4.55 -9.40 -5.58
C ASP A 58 -4.06 -9.21 -7.03
N PHE A 59 -4.13 -8.00 -7.58
CA PHE A 59 -3.59 -7.67 -8.90
C PHE A 59 -2.41 -6.70 -8.79
N GLY A 60 -1.40 -6.93 -9.62
CA GLY A 60 -0.22 -6.08 -9.61
C GLY A 60 -0.46 -4.72 -10.27
N ASP A 61 -0.01 -3.67 -9.61
CA ASP A 61 -0.13 -2.27 -10.04
C ASP A 61 1.08 -1.79 -10.79
N VAL A 62 0.92 -0.76 -11.61
CA VAL A 62 1.99 -0.27 -12.49
C VAL A 62 2.15 1.23 -12.43
N TYR A 63 3.40 1.64 -12.26
CA TYR A 63 3.83 3.02 -12.44
C TYR A 63 4.39 3.22 -13.85
N MET A 64 3.96 4.29 -14.50
CA MET A 64 4.41 4.71 -15.82
C MET A 64 4.80 6.19 -15.82
N ALA A 65 5.97 6.50 -16.34
CA ALA A 65 6.39 7.89 -16.52
C ALA A 65 7.17 8.10 -17.80
N GLY A 66 7.17 9.36 -18.25
CA GLY A 66 8.02 9.87 -19.32
C GLY A 66 9.34 10.46 -18.78
N ASP A 67 10.02 11.22 -19.61
CA ASP A 67 11.26 11.92 -19.26
C ASP A 67 11.00 13.15 -18.40
N GLU A 68 9.87 13.82 -18.65
CA GLU A 68 9.43 15.00 -17.91
C GLU A 68 7.94 14.89 -17.55
N GLY A 69 7.50 15.58 -16.52
CA GLY A 69 6.10 15.74 -16.18
C GLY A 69 5.56 14.78 -15.14
N GLU A 70 4.35 14.32 -15.36
CA GLU A 70 3.62 13.48 -14.42
C GLU A 70 4.02 12.02 -14.52
N ALA A 71 4.17 11.41 -13.34
CA ALA A 71 4.10 9.98 -13.18
C ALA A 71 2.64 9.56 -12.98
N ARG A 72 2.29 8.40 -13.50
CA ARG A 72 0.93 7.85 -13.42
C ARG A 72 0.97 6.47 -12.81
N VAL A 73 0.06 6.22 -11.89
CA VAL A 73 -0.19 4.92 -11.29
C VAL A 73 -1.47 4.37 -11.87
N TYR A 74 -1.45 3.10 -12.21
CA TYR A 74 -2.59 2.35 -12.70
C TYR A 74 -2.75 1.11 -11.86
N HIS A 75 -3.91 0.94 -11.26
CA HIS A 75 -4.25 -0.29 -10.56
C HIS A 75 -4.56 -1.40 -11.57
N GLY A 76 -4.09 -2.60 -11.27
CA GLY A 76 -4.44 -3.79 -12.00
C GLY A 76 -5.87 -4.23 -11.68
N ASP A 77 -6.44 -5.04 -12.55
CA ASP A 77 -7.67 -5.78 -12.30
C ASP A 77 -7.71 -7.07 -13.15
N ALA A 78 -8.77 -7.86 -13.02
CA ALA A 78 -8.94 -9.12 -13.77
C ALA A 78 -8.95 -8.95 -15.30
N SER A 79 -9.08 -7.72 -15.82
CA SER A 79 -9.02 -7.37 -17.25
C SER A 79 -7.70 -6.73 -17.66
N GLY A 80 -6.76 -6.57 -16.72
CA GLY A 80 -5.47 -5.92 -16.90
C GLY A 80 -5.46 -4.49 -16.34
N ILE A 81 -4.80 -3.57 -17.02
CA ILE A 81 -4.69 -2.16 -16.60
C ILE A 81 -5.76 -1.34 -17.30
N THR A 82 -6.58 -0.61 -16.55
CA THR A 82 -7.59 0.31 -17.11
C THR A 82 -6.94 1.54 -17.76
N GLY A 83 -7.63 2.15 -18.72
CA GLY A 83 -7.06 3.25 -19.54
C GLY A 83 -6.97 4.62 -18.84
N VAL A 84 -7.33 4.73 -17.57
CA VAL A 84 -7.30 5.97 -16.78
C VAL A 84 -6.37 5.79 -15.60
N ALA A 85 -5.45 6.74 -15.39
CA ALA A 85 -4.58 6.70 -14.23
C ALA A 85 -5.38 6.93 -12.93
N ASP A 86 -5.16 6.07 -11.95
CA ASP A 86 -5.80 6.16 -10.64
C ASP A 86 -5.17 7.28 -9.80
N GLN A 87 -3.85 7.44 -9.92
CA GLN A 87 -3.12 8.52 -9.27
C GLN A 87 -2.12 9.19 -10.22
N ARG A 88 -1.80 10.45 -9.94
CA ARG A 88 -0.81 11.24 -10.69
C ARG A 88 0.13 11.95 -9.75
N TRP A 89 1.43 11.85 -10.03
CA TRP A 89 2.48 12.46 -9.23
C TRP A 89 3.43 13.31 -10.09
N SER A 90 3.99 14.35 -9.51
CA SER A 90 4.92 15.24 -10.21
C SER A 90 6.38 14.73 -10.23
N ARG A 91 6.67 13.57 -9.64
CA ARG A 91 8.01 12.99 -9.54
C ARG A 91 8.11 11.71 -10.33
N THR A 92 9.32 11.40 -10.79
CA THR A 92 9.60 10.26 -11.67
C THR A 92 10.57 9.24 -11.10
N ASP A 93 11.27 9.56 -10.00
CA ASP A 93 12.15 8.65 -9.27
C ASP A 93 11.35 7.87 -8.22
N LEU A 94 11.27 6.57 -8.40
CA LEU A 94 10.50 5.66 -7.57
C LEU A 94 11.31 4.43 -7.21
N GLU A 95 11.09 3.92 -6.02
CA GLU A 95 11.57 2.63 -5.54
C GLU A 95 10.42 1.93 -4.81
N VAL A 96 10.17 0.68 -5.16
CA VAL A 96 9.25 -0.18 -4.41
C VAL A 96 10.01 -0.71 -3.19
N ILE A 97 9.50 -0.47 -2.01
CA ILE A 97 10.14 -0.85 -0.75
C ILE A 97 9.46 -2.04 -0.08
N GLY A 98 8.39 -2.56 -0.72
CA GLY A 98 7.58 -3.66 -0.20
C GLY A 98 6.64 -3.18 0.90
N ASP A 99 5.89 -4.09 1.44
CA ASP A 99 5.02 -3.87 2.59
C ASP A 99 5.88 -3.76 3.86
N ILE A 100 6.20 -2.52 4.27
CA ILE A 100 7.14 -2.25 5.38
C ILE A 100 6.47 -2.19 6.75
N ASN A 101 5.14 -2.19 6.79
CA ASN A 101 4.34 -2.21 8.00
C ASN A 101 3.44 -3.45 8.11
N GLU A 102 3.55 -4.39 7.14
CA GLU A 102 2.82 -5.65 7.07
C GLU A 102 1.29 -5.50 7.09
N ASP A 103 0.80 -4.39 6.53
CA ASP A 103 -0.65 -4.13 6.40
C ASP A 103 -1.29 -4.83 5.19
N GLY A 104 -0.50 -5.61 4.44
CA GLY A 104 -0.95 -6.33 3.26
C GLY A 104 -0.89 -5.50 1.97
N TYR A 105 -0.40 -4.26 2.02
CA TYR A 105 -0.29 -3.35 0.87
C TYR A 105 1.17 -2.97 0.62
N ASP A 106 1.63 -3.11 -0.61
CA ASP A 106 2.99 -2.70 -0.94
C ASP A 106 3.19 -1.19 -0.83
N ASP A 107 4.35 -0.80 -0.29
CA ASP A 107 4.74 0.59 -0.07
C ASP A 107 5.80 1.05 -1.05
N ILE A 108 5.89 2.35 -1.26
CA ILE A 108 6.83 2.94 -2.20
C ILE A 108 7.57 4.15 -1.62
N ARG A 109 8.77 4.36 -2.13
CA ARG A 109 9.46 5.65 -2.03
C ARG A 109 9.35 6.39 -3.37
N ILE A 110 8.92 7.64 -3.33
CA ILE A 110 8.94 8.52 -4.50
C ILE A 110 9.67 9.84 -4.16
N GLY A 111 10.84 10.03 -4.74
CA GLY A 111 11.75 11.12 -4.36
C GLY A 111 12.16 10.99 -2.90
N GLU A 112 11.81 11.98 -2.08
CA GLU A 112 12.09 12.01 -0.63
C GLU A 112 10.86 11.59 0.21
N GLU A 113 9.81 11.11 -0.41
CA GLU A 113 8.56 10.75 0.25
C GLU A 113 8.41 9.22 0.32
N ILE A 114 8.01 8.72 1.48
CA ILE A 114 7.51 7.35 1.66
C ILE A 114 5.99 7.43 1.63
N LYS A 115 5.40 6.56 0.85
CA LYS A 115 3.94 6.46 0.70
C LYS A 115 3.51 5.04 0.99
N MET A 116 2.61 4.92 1.94
CA MET A 116 2.01 3.67 2.36
C MET A 116 0.86 3.27 1.43
N GLY A 117 0.80 2.01 1.08
CA GLY A 117 -0.33 1.40 0.42
C GLY A 117 -1.60 1.47 1.26
N SER A 118 -2.75 1.15 0.70
CA SER A 118 -4.00 1.08 1.43
C SER A 118 -5.13 0.46 0.60
N ALA A 119 -6.16 -0.11 1.23
CA ALA A 119 -7.35 -0.69 0.60
C ALA A 119 -8.09 0.25 -0.37
N SER A 120 -7.92 1.56 -0.26
CA SER A 120 -8.47 2.51 -1.22
C SER A 120 -7.59 2.71 -2.44
N GLY A 121 -6.40 2.12 -2.49
CA GLY A 121 -5.36 2.39 -3.47
C GLY A 121 -4.76 3.79 -3.35
N GLU A 122 -5.24 4.61 -2.42
CA GLU A 122 -4.78 5.97 -2.19
C GLU A 122 -3.56 5.94 -1.27
N MET A 123 -2.37 6.17 -1.81
CA MET A 123 -1.14 6.11 -1.05
C MET A 123 -0.97 7.32 -0.14
N ARG A 124 -0.74 7.08 1.13
CA ARG A 124 -0.58 8.12 2.16
C ARG A 124 0.89 8.47 2.38
N LEU A 125 1.17 9.76 2.58
CA LEU A 125 2.50 10.21 2.98
C LEU A 125 2.77 9.79 4.43
N TRP A 126 3.80 8.95 4.62
CA TRP A 126 4.22 8.52 5.95
C TRP A 126 5.44 9.28 6.46
N ALA A 127 6.43 9.52 5.58
CA ALA A 127 7.64 10.22 5.97
C ALA A 127 8.27 10.96 4.78
N THR A 128 9.16 11.90 5.09
CA THR A 128 10.06 12.52 4.12
C THR A 128 11.50 12.25 4.50
N THR A 129 12.32 11.77 3.57
CA THR A 129 13.73 11.45 3.81
C THR A 129 14.58 11.75 2.58
N THR A 130 15.86 12.09 2.79
CA THR A 130 16.78 12.41 1.69
C THR A 130 17.36 11.15 1.04
N TYR A 131 17.65 10.12 1.83
CA TYR A 131 18.16 8.82 1.37
C TYR A 131 17.54 7.73 2.23
N LEU A 132 16.99 6.72 1.58
CA LEU A 132 16.32 5.60 2.22
C LEU A 132 16.66 4.32 1.46
N GLN A 133 16.82 3.25 2.20
CA GLN A 133 17.02 1.91 1.67
C GLN A 133 16.34 0.92 2.61
N SER A 134 15.57 0.00 2.07
CA SER A 134 15.11 -1.17 2.82
C SER A 134 16.33 -2.05 3.17
N VAL A 135 16.41 -2.46 4.42
CA VAL A 135 17.53 -3.30 4.93
C VAL A 135 17.06 -4.67 5.40
N GLY A 136 15.78 -5.00 5.16
CA GLY A 136 15.15 -6.21 5.68
C GLY A 136 14.95 -6.13 7.19
N ASP A 137 14.59 -7.21 7.80
CA ASP A 137 14.42 -7.34 9.23
C ASP A 137 15.80 -7.31 9.92
N PHE A 138 16.21 -6.16 10.41
CA PHE A 138 17.54 -5.92 10.98
C PHE A 138 17.63 -6.27 12.46
N ASP A 139 16.55 -6.16 13.20
CA ASP A 139 16.51 -6.49 14.64
C ASP A 139 15.87 -7.85 14.96
N GLY A 140 15.25 -8.50 13.98
CA GLY A 140 14.71 -9.86 14.08
C GLY A 140 13.29 -9.92 14.63
N ASP A 141 12.53 -8.81 14.50
CA ASP A 141 11.14 -8.72 14.95
C ASP A 141 10.11 -9.21 13.91
N GLY A 142 10.55 -9.47 12.68
CA GLY A 142 9.72 -9.94 11.58
C GLY A 142 9.39 -8.86 10.56
N TYR A 143 9.52 -7.59 10.92
CA TYR A 143 9.17 -6.45 10.07
C TYR A 143 10.36 -5.92 9.28
N THR A 144 10.10 -5.33 8.13
CA THR A 144 11.14 -4.73 7.31
C THR A 144 11.58 -3.37 7.85
N ASP A 145 12.89 -3.23 8.09
CA ASP A 145 13.51 -2.01 8.57
C ASP A 145 14.03 -1.12 7.45
N LEU A 146 14.17 0.16 7.76
CA LEU A 146 14.64 1.18 6.85
C LEU A 146 15.91 1.86 7.34
N ALA A 147 16.98 1.82 6.53
CA ALA A 147 18.15 2.67 6.73
C ALA A 147 17.92 4.04 6.10
N MET A 148 18.08 5.08 6.89
CA MET A 148 17.88 6.46 6.47
C MET A 148 19.19 7.24 6.57
N GLY A 149 19.51 8.05 5.56
CA GLY A 149 20.75 8.82 5.48
C GLY A 149 20.52 10.32 5.32
N ASN A 150 21.34 11.12 5.99
CA ASN A 150 21.46 12.55 5.73
C ASN A 150 22.95 12.92 5.63
N PRO A 151 23.51 13.05 4.41
CA PRO A 151 24.93 13.34 4.22
C PRO A 151 25.32 14.76 4.65
N GLY A 152 24.38 15.72 4.64
CA GLY A 152 24.61 17.10 5.07
C GLY A 152 24.52 17.33 6.58
N TRP A 153 24.31 16.28 7.38
CA TRP A 153 24.20 16.42 8.82
C TRP A 153 25.52 16.93 9.45
N SER A 154 25.39 17.96 10.28
CA SER A 154 26.51 18.48 11.10
C SER A 154 27.78 18.87 10.30
N SER A 155 27.64 19.76 9.31
CA SER A 155 28.71 20.23 8.45
C SER A 155 29.39 19.07 7.67
N ASP A 156 28.60 18.35 6.92
CA ASP A 156 28.97 17.27 5.98
C ASP A 156 29.63 16.05 6.62
N ARG A 157 29.40 15.83 7.92
CA ARG A 157 29.81 14.59 8.59
C ARG A 157 28.92 13.40 8.21
N GLY A 158 27.71 13.70 7.76
CA GLY A 158 26.69 12.72 7.49
C GLY A 158 26.13 12.06 8.76
N ARG A 159 24.95 11.47 8.62
CA ARG A 159 24.33 10.63 9.63
C ARG A 159 23.54 9.53 8.95
N ILE A 160 23.63 8.34 9.50
CA ILE A 160 22.74 7.21 9.18
C ILE A 160 22.02 6.83 10.45
N TRP A 161 20.75 6.47 10.33
CA TRP A 161 19.97 5.86 11.41
C TRP A 161 19.09 4.77 10.83
N ILE A 162 18.76 3.78 11.65
CA ILE A 162 17.79 2.75 11.33
C ILE A 162 16.46 3.17 11.93
N ARG A 163 15.41 3.04 11.16
CA ARG A 163 14.04 3.03 11.62
C ARG A 163 13.57 1.60 11.56
N TYR A 164 13.22 1.06 12.69
CA TYR A 164 12.66 -0.26 12.81
C TYR A 164 11.24 -0.26 12.28
N GLY A 165 10.90 -1.30 11.53
CA GLY A 165 9.53 -1.65 11.19
C GLY A 165 8.74 -1.89 12.49
N TYR A 166 7.46 -1.88 12.40
CA TYR A 166 6.59 -2.22 13.52
C TYR A 166 5.21 -2.54 12.97
N GLU A 167 4.52 -3.37 13.67
CA GLU A 167 3.11 -3.67 13.44
C GLU A 167 2.25 -2.41 13.56
N ALA A 168 1.24 -2.29 12.73
CA ALA A 168 0.35 -1.14 12.75
C ALA A 168 -0.64 -1.22 13.92
N ASP A 169 -1.07 -0.05 14.39
CA ASP A 169 -2.20 0.19 15.28
C ASP A 169 -3.11 1.14 14.48
N TYR A 170 -4.12 0.59 13.80
CA TYR A 170 -4.91 1.33 12.80
C TYR A 170 -5.93 2.28 13.41
N ASP A 171 -6.51 1.93 14.53
CA ASP A 171 -7.50 2.75 15.20
C ASP A 171 -6.94 3.59 16.34
N VAL A 172 -5.64 3.38 16.67
CA VAL A 172 -4.84 4.18 17.63
C VAL A 172 -5.35 4.05 19.07
N ASP A 173 -5.77 2.84 19.45
CA ASP A 173 -6.20 2.54 20.81
C ASP A 173 -5.05 2.08 21.73
N GLY A 174 -3.89 1.73 21.14
CA GLY A 174 -2.67 1.35 21.84
C GLY A 174 -2.37 -0.14 21.79
N PHE A 175 -3.17 -0.94 21.09
CA PHE A 175 -2.91 -2.33 20.79
C PHE A 175 -2.54 -2.47 19.29
N LEU A 176 -1.75 -3.47 18.98
CA LEU A 176 -1.24 -3.71 17.63
C LEU A 176 -2.12 -4.77 16.96
N GLU A 177 -2.17 -4.82 15.64
CA GLU A 177 -2.98 -5.76 14.85
C GLU A 177 -2.87 -7.22 15.33
N SER A 178 -1.68 -7.67 15.76
CA SER A 178 -1.49 -9.04 16.29
C SER A 178 -2.07 -9.27 17.67
N GLU A 179 -2.31 -8.22 18.43
CA GLU A 179 -2.84 -8.26 19.79
C GLU A 179 -4.33 -7.93 19.83
N ASP A 180 -4.82 -7.20 18.83
CA ASP A 180 -6.18 -6.70 18.70
C ASP A 180 -7.04 -7.64 17.83
N CYS A 181 -8.27 -7.86 18.24
CA CYS A 181 -9.21 -8.70 17.49
C CYS A 181 -10.09 -7.91 16.49
N ASP A 182 -10.09 -6.58 16.54
CA ASP A 182 -10.64 -5.69 15.52
C ASP A 182 -9.90 -4.35 15.47
N ASP A 183 -8.68 -4.34 14.97
CA ASP A 183 -7.76 -3.19 14.81
C ASP A 183 -8.31 -2.04 13.93
N ALA A 184 -9.59 -2.07 13.58
CA ALA A 184 -10.30 -0.99 12.91
C ALA A 184 -11.34 -0.29 13.81
N ASP A 185 -11.56 -0.79 15.05
CA ASP A 185 -12.52 -0.24 16.01
C ASP A 185 -11.90 -0.05 17.40
N ALA A 186 -11.44 1.14 17.70
CA ALA A 186 -10.81 1.55 18.96
C ALA A 186 -11.63 1.29 20.25
N THR A 187 -12.75 0.59 20.16
CA THR A 187 -13.56 0.13 21.30
C THR A 187 -13.47 -1.38 21.52
N VAL A 188 -12.71 -2.09 20.65
CA VAL A 188 -12.48 -3.52 20.66
C VAL A 188 -10.99 -3.75 20.80
N TYR A 189 -10.51 -4.13 21.98
CA TYR A 189 -9.08 -4.37 22.26
C TYR A 189 -8.90 -5.25 23.49
N PRO A 190 -7.75 -5.90 23.68
CA PRO A 190 -7.51 -6.77 24.83
C PRO A 190 -7.75 -6.09 26.18
N GLY A 191 -8.81 -6.52 26.86
CA GLY A 191 -9.21 -6.01 28.18
C GLY A 191 -10.12 -4.79 28.16
N ALA A 192 -10.75 -4.47 27.03
CA ALA A 192 -11.83 -3.49 26.93
C ALA A 192 -13.02 -3.88 27.82
N GLU A 193 -13.99 -3.00 28.00
CA GLU A 193 -15.22 -3.31 28.73
C GLU A 193 -16.25 -3.94 27.79
N GLU A 194 -16.68 -5.15 28.10
CA GLU A 194 -17.71 -5.88 27.35
C GLU A 194 -19.04 -5.13 27.27
N ILE A 195 -19.56 -4.96 26.06
CA ILE A 195 -20.90 -4.42 25.81
C ILE A 195 -21.89 -5.56 25.69
N VAL A 196 -22.60 -5.84 26.77
CA VAL A 196 -23.46 -7.03 26.90
C VAL A 196 -24.47 -7.18 25.77
N GLY A 197 -24.34 -8.24 24.98
CA GLY A 197 -25.31 -8.68 23.98
C GLY A 197 -25.25 -7.94 22.65
N ASP A 198 -24.14 -7.27 22.32
CA ASP A 198 -23.94 -6.65 21.00
C ASP A 198 -23.38 -7.66 19.94
N GLY A 199 -22.87 -8.80 20.40
CA GLY A 199 -22.35 -9.86 19.55
C GLY A 199 -20.87 -9.66 19.16
N ILE A 200 -20.19 -8.74 19.84
CA ILE A 200 -18.77 -8.41 19.64
C ILE A 200 -18.01 -8.86 20.90
N ASP A 201 -16.91 -9.54 20.73
CA ASP A 201 -15.93 -9.85 21.78
C ASP A 201 -15.06 -8.60 21.97
N ASN A 202 -15.53 -7.65 22.81
CA ASN A 202 -14.88 -6.35 22.92
C ASN A 202 -13.53 -6.45 23.62
N ASP A 203 -13.32 -7.42 24.52
CA ASP A 203 -12.08 -7.56 25.29
C ASP A 203 -11.10 -8.61 24.73
N CYS A 204 -11.42 -9.18 23.56
CA CYS A 204 -10.58 -10.16 22.84
C CYS A 204 -10.23 -11.41 23.65
N ASP A 205 -11.05 -11.81 24.63
CA ASP A 205 -10.82 -12.99 25.48
C ASP A 205 -11.39 -14.28 24.85
N GLY A 206 -12.11 -14.20 23.74
CA GLY A 206 -12.76 -15.30 23.02
C GLY A 206 -14.19 -15.59 23.50
N THR A 207 -14.75 -14.72 24.34
CA THR A 207 -16.11 -14.90 24.89
C THR A 207 -16.91 -13.61 24.91
N GLU A 208 -18.08 -13.61 24.33
CA GLU A 208 -19.05 -12.52 24.39
C GLU A 208 -19.90 -12.62 25.66
N THR A 209 -20.07 -11.52 26.40
CA THR A 209 -20.95 -11.43 27.55
C THR A 209 -22.40 -11.24 27.12
N CYS A 210 -23.24 -12.23 27.35
CA CYS A 210 -24.65 -12.20 27.01
C CYS A 210 -25.55 -11.95 28.24
N TYR A 211 -26.72 -11.36 28.01
CA TYR A 211 -27.76 -11.30 29.04
C TYR A 211 -28.22 -12.72 29.45
N ALA A 212 -28.40 -12.94 30.75
CA ALA A 212 -28.87 -14.22 31.25
C ALA A 212 -30.38 -14.40 30.98
N ASP A 213 -30.75 -15.54 30.38
CA ASP A 213 -32.14 -16.01 30.36
C ASP A 213 -32.42 -16.71 31.68
N LEU A 214 -32.96 -15.96 32.62
CA LEU A 214 -33.18 -16.43 34.02
C LEU A 214 -34.47 -17.23 34.21
N ASP A 215 -35.46 -17.09 33.33
CA ASP A 215 -36.74 -17.79 33.41
C ASP A 215 -36.87 -18.91 32.35
N GLY A 216 -35.91 -19.02 31.42
CA GLY A 216 -35.84 -20.09 30.45
C GLY A 216 -36.87 -20.01 29.31
N ASP A 217 -37.36 -18.81 29.02
CA ASP A 217 -38.36 -18.60 27.96
C ASP A 217 -37.72 -18.40 26.56
N GLY A 218 -36.38 -18.40 26.47
CA GLY A 218 -35.59 -18.23 25.25
C GLY A 218 -35.34 -16.77 24.87
N PHE A 219 -35.63 -15.82 25.74
CA PHE A 219 -35.32 -14.43 25.58
C PHE A 219 -34.44 -13.94 26.76
N ALA A 220 -33.33 -13.30 26.44
CA ALA A 220 -32.47 -12.70 27.45
C ALA A 220 -33.12 -11.45 28.04
N ALA A 221 -33.04 -11.27 29.37
CA ALA A 221 -33.58 -10.08 30.04
C ALA A 221 -32.70 -8.86 29.72
N ALA A 222 -33.29 -7.84 29.12
CA ALA A 222 -32.57 -6.64 28.65
C ALA A 222 -32.17 -5.66 29.78
N ASP A 223 -32.55 -5.91 31.05
CA ASP A 223 -32.19 -5.10 32.22
C ASP A 223 -32.76 -5.70 33.50
N GLY A 224 -32.00 -5.57 34.57
CA GLY A 224 -32.43 -6.06 35.88
C GLY A 224 -33.73 -5.42 36.38
N ALA A 225 -34.83 -6.15 36.26
CA ALA A 225 -36.06 -5.89 36.97
C ALA A 225 -36.14 -6.81 38.21
#